data_c9bb3530a987b969c3d3812962695dcf
#
_entry.id   c9bb3530a987b969c3d3812962695dcf
#
_cell.length_a   1.000
_cell.length_b   1.000
_cell.length_c   1.000
_cell.angle_alpha   90.00
_cell.angle_beta   90.00
_cell.angle_gamma   90.00
#
_symmetry.space_group_name_H-M   'P 1'
#
loop_
_entity.id
_entity.type
_entity.pdbx_description
1 polymer ?
#
loop_
_entity_poly.entity_id
_entity_poly.type
_entity_poly.pdbx_seq_one_letter_code
_entity_poly.pdbx_strand_id
1 'polypeptide(L)'
;SQLEPGKSDGETAVRVQLTEPPVAAGRVELNNYGSRTTGANQGVIALNANNVTGIGDQLALNGIGSEGSQYGQLAYSLPASPNGLRLGAAGTYMNYKNVSNYASPNGGVGDAWTAGLSAAYPLIRSQATNLNTTLNYDIKSYMNKNNTTQTVISSYNINNLSLGLSGNHYDGFGGGGISTGSVSVVFGYLDILGTSAPGYGAYTPPSFTKFAFSGSRNQQLTEDGLTSIYLAISGQLASVNLNSAEQFYLGGPYGVRAYPVAQAAGTQGGLATLEVRRQLPQNFTLSAFFDAGTVQQYKNTYQGWQGLTHANNTYSLMGAGLGLKWIYDGWNVSGAVAWRVGSNPLYNQYGQAVNTDGTNTNPRGWITGSYTF
;
A
#
# COMPACT_ATOMS: atom_id res chain seq x y z
N SER A 1 -32.37 13.33 -0.63
CA SER A 1 -33.47 13.91 -1.39
C SER A 1 -34.79 13.49 -0.75
N GLN A 2 -35.72 14.39 -0.64
CA GLN A 2 -37.09 14.17 -0.15
C GLN A 2 -38.05 14.48 -1.29
N LEU A 3 -39.12 13.69 -1.41
CA LEU A 3 -40.23 13.99 -2.30
C LEU A 3 -41.26 14.78 -1.49
N GLU A 4 -41.64 15.93 -1.99
CA GLU A 4 -42.66 16.81 -1.41
C GLU A 4 -43.82 16.99 -2.42
N PRO A 5 -45.06 17.27 -1.98
CA PRO A 5 -46.12 17.65 -2.89
C PRO A 5 -45.69 18.86 -3.74
N GLY A 6 -45.95 18.81 -5.03
CA GLY A 6 -45.72 19.93 -5.94
C GLY A 6 -46.66 21.10 -5.70
N LYS A 7 -46.49 22.16 -6.47
CA LYS A 7 -47.32 23.36 -6.35
C LYS A 7 -48.73 23.18 -6.93
N SER A 8 -48.94 22.15 -7.73
CA SER A 8 -50.21 21.83 -8.38
C SER A 8 -50.55 20.35 -8.19
N ASP A 9 -51.86 20.02 -8.26
CA ASP A 9 -52.33 18.63 -8.18
C ASP A 9 -51.69 17.78 -9.28
N GLY A 10 -51.05 16.66 -8.88
CA GLY A 10 -50.30 15.74 -9.76
C GLY A 10 -48.82 16.05 -9.95
N GLU A 11 -48.31 17.11 -9.35
CA GLU A 11 -46.89 17.43 -9.36
C GLU A 11 -46.18 16.90 -8.09
N THR A 12 -44.94 16.43 -8.25
CA THR A 12 -44.06 16.07 -7.15
C THR A 12 -42.79 16.93 -7.21
N ALA A 13 -42.52 17.66 -6.14
CA ALA A 13 -41.29 18.40 -5.98
C ALA A 13 -40.20 17.49 -5.38
N VAL A 14 -39.00 17.57 -5.92
CA VAL A 14 -37.83 16.89 -5.37
C VAL A 14 -37.00 17.92 -4.62
N ARG A 15 -36.90 17.79 -3.30
CA ARG A 15 -36.03 18.61 -2.48
C ARG A 15 -34.70 17.88 -2.32
N VAL A 16 -33.63 18.48 -2.84
CA VAL A 16 -32.25 17.98 -2.69
C VAL A 16 -31.53 18.85 -1.68
N GLN A 17 -31.22 18.30 -0.53
CA GLN A 17 -30.35 18.95 0.45
C GLN A 17 -28.92 18.54 0.17
N LEU A 18 -28.07 19.51 -0.15
CA LEU A 18 -26.63 19.32 -0.32
C LEU A 18 -25.96 19.63 1.01
N THR A 19 -25.16 18.69 1.50
CA THR A 19 -24.27 18.90 2.63
C THR A 19 -22.85 18.95 2.06
N GLU A 20 -22.18 20.07 2.23
CA GLU A 20 -20.78 20.19 1.83
C GLU A 20 -19.90 19.42 2.83
N PRO A 21 -18.90 18.67 2.35
CA PRO A 21 -17.90 18.08 3.24
C PRO A 21 -17.10 19.19 3.94
N PRO A 22 -16.48 18.91 5.11
CA PRO A 22 -15.59 19.86 5.76
C PRO A 22 -14.54 20.39 4.77
N VAL A 23 -14.28 21.69 4.81
CA VAL A 23 -13.25 22.32 3.95
C VAL A 23 -11.89 21.72 4.25
N ALA A 24 -11.62 21.39 5.51
CA ALA A 24 -10.38 20.73 5.94
C ALA A 24 -10.72 19.52 6.78
N ALA A 25 -9.99 18.45 6.54
CA ALA A 25 -10.00 17.21 7.32
C ALA A 25 -8.58 16.71 7.47
N GLY A 26 -8.27 16.07 8.60
CA GLY A 26 -6.93 15.60 8.86
C GLY A 26 -6.89 14.33 9.70
N ARG A 27 -5.76 13.63 9.61
CA ARG A 27 -5.42 12.49 10.46
C ARG A 27 -3.98 12.57 10.89
N VAL A 28 -3.73 12.33 12.17
CA VAL A 28 -2.41 12.08 12.71
C VAL A 28 -2.35 10.64 13.21
N GLU A 29 -1.19 10.00 13.04
CA GLU A 29 -1.02 8.59 13.42
C GLU A 29 0.39 8.33 13.94
N LEU A 30 0.49 7.49 14.97
CA LEU A 30 1.74 6.90 15.46
C LEU A 30 1.65 5.38 15.33
N ASN A 31 2.70 4.75 14.79
CA ASN A 31 2.73 3.31 14.60
C ASN A 31 4.17 2.76 14.64
N ASN A 32 4.30 1.43 14.70
CA ASN A 32 5.57 0.72 14.55
C ASN A 32 5.68 -0.02 13.21
N TYR A 33 5.10 0.55 12.14
CA TYR A 33 4.99 -0.05 10.81
C TYR A 33 6.18 0.23 9.91
N GLY A 34 7.18 0.96 10.41
CA GLY A 34 8.41 1.26 9.68
C GLY A 34 9.35 0.06 9.57
N SER A 35 10.29 0.16 8.62
CA SER A 35 11.41 -0.78 8.55
C SER A 35 12.39 -0.51 9.69
N ARG A 36 12.89 -1.55 10.34
CA ARG A 36 13.95 -1.42 11.36
C ARG A 36 15.21 -0.78 10.80
N THR A 37 15.46 -0.88 9.51
CA THR A 37 16.63 -0.29 8.87
C THR A 37 16.57 1.24 8.82
N THR A 38 15.37 1.81 8.76
CA THR A 38 15.15 3.27 8.69
C THR A 38 14.34 3.81 9.87
N GLY A 39 14.09 2.99 10.89
CA GLY A 39 13.30 3.34 12.07
C GLY A 39 11.92 2.70 12.05
N ALA A 40 11.68 1.78 13.02
CA ALA A 40 10.42 1.05 13.12
C ALA A 40 9.23 1.94 13.51
N ASN A 41 9.45 2.91 14.39
CA ASN A 41 8.41 3.81 14.85
C ASN A 41 8.27 4.97 13.86
N GLN A 42 7.02 5.25 13.48
CA GLN A 42 6.67 6.28 12.49
C GLN A 42 5.61 7.23 13.04
N GLY A 43 5.75 8.50 12.70
CA GLY A 43 4.68 9.49 12.77
C GLY A 43 4.14 9.73 11.36
N VAL A 44 2.82 9.77 11.22
CA VAL A 44 2.14 10.01 9.95
C VAL A 44 1.19 11.19 10.12
N ILE A 45 1.14 12.06 9.12
CA ILE A 45 0.16 13.13 9.00
C ILE A 45 -0.49 13.06 7.61
N ALA A 46 -1.81 13.17 7.56
CA ALA A 46 -2.55 13.30 6.31
C ALA A 46 -3.55 14.44 6.46
N LEU A 47 -3.46 15.44 5.59
CA LEU A 47 -4.33 16.60 5.56
C LEU A 47 -5.00 16.69 4.19
N ASN A 48 -6.28 16.99 4.17
CA ASN A 48 -7.07 17.20 2.96
C ASN A 48 -7.79 18.52 3.07
N ALA A 49 -7.75 19.31 1.99
CA ALA A 49 -8.58 20.49 1.82
C ALA A 49 -9.47 20.28 0.60
N ASN A 50 -10.78 20.40 0.81
CA ASN A 50 -11.80 20.19 -0.21
C ASN A 50 -12.33 21.52 -0.69
N ASN A 51 -12.55 21.63 -2.00
CA ASN A 51 -13.16 22.80 -2.63
C ASN A 51 -12.41 24.13 -2.34
N VAL A 52 -11.09 24.11 -2.41
CA VAL A 52 -10.20 25.24 -2.07
C VAL A 52 -10.48 26.46 -2.97
N THR A 53 -10.74 26.22 -4.25
CA THR A 53 -11.00 27.27 -5.24
C THR A 53 -12.48 27.44 -5.58
N GLY A 54 -13.38 26.65 -4.98
CA GLY A 54 -14.84 26.72 -5.23
C GLY A 54 -15.34 25.90 -6.41
N ILE A 55 -14.46 25.12 -7.08
CA ILE A 55 -14.82 24.31 -8.27
C ILE A 55 -14.92 22.81 -7.97
N GLY A 56 -14.83 22.40 -6.69
CA GLY A 56 -14.83 20.99 -6.29
C GLY A 56 -13.47 20.33 -6.39
N ASP A 57 -12.40 21.10 -6.33
CA ASP A 57 -11.02 20.68 -6.28
C ASP A 57 -10.63 20.11 -4.92
N GLN A 58 -9.53 19.38 -4.88
CA GLN A 58 -8.98 18.75 -3.68
C GLN A 58 -7.46 18.91 -3.63
N LEU A 59 -6.98 19.34 -2.49
CA LEU A 59 -5.57 19.40 -2.15
C LEU A 59 -5.31 18.39 -1.03
N ALA A 60 -4.32 17.52 -1.20
CA ALA A 60 -3.91 16.55 -0.19
C ALA A 60 -2.42 16.72 0.13
N LEU A 61 -2.08 16.67 1.42
CA LEU A 61 -0.72 16.65 1.93
C LEU A 61 -0.57 15.44 2.84
N ASN A 62 0.45 14.61 2.54
CA ASN A 62 0.81 13.46 3.38
C ASN A 62 2.27 13.57 3.80
N GLY A 63 2.56 13.20 5.04
CA GLY A 63 3.90 13.16 5.59
C GLY A 63 4.11 11.91 6.42
N ILE A 64 5.28 11.28 6.32
CA ILE A 64 5.71 10.15 7.15
C ILE A 64 7.11 10.46 7.64
N GLY A 65 7.34 10.36 8.94
CA GLY A 65 8.65 10.52 9.56
C GLY A 65 9.00 9.35 10.46
N SER A 66 10.24 8.90 10.38
CA SER A 66 10.84 7.94 11.30
C SER A 66 12.27 8.41 11.66
N GLU A 67 13.00 7.62 12.45
CA GLU A 67 14.39 7.95 12.85
C GLU A 67 15.30 8.17 11.66
N GLY A 68 15.17 7.38 10.60
CA GLY A 68 16.02 7.42 9.42
C GLY A 68 15.28 7.60 8.10
N SER A 69 14.02 8.00 8.10
CA SER A 69 13.30 8.25 6.85
C SER A 69 12.30 9.40 7.00
N GLN A 70 12.24 10.23 5.98
CA GLN A 70 11.27 11.32 5.86
C GLN A 70 10.66 11.26 4.46
N TYR A 71 9.34 11.29 4.41
CA TYR A 71 8.55 11.27 3.19
C TYR A 71 7.51 12.38 3.23
N GLY A 72 7.35 13.08 2.12
CA GLY A 72 6.32 14.08 1.90
C GLY A 72 5.66 13.92 0.54
N GLN A 73 4.36 14.14 0.48
CA GLN A 73 3.58 14.17 -0.75
C GLN A 73 2.66 15.37 -0.76
N LEU A 74 2.58 16.04 -1.90
CA LEU A 74 1.56 17.03 -2.22
C LEU A 74 0.83 16.56 -3.47
N ALA A 75 -0.51 16.55 -3.41
CA ALA A 75 -1.36 16.17 -4.54
C ALA A 75 -2.50 17.17 -4.69
N TYR A 76 -2.83 17.52 -5.92
CA TYR A 76 -3.94 18.38 -6.27
C TYR A 76 -4.76 17.74 -7.37
N SER A 77 -6.09 17.80 -7.25
CA SER A 77 -6.99 17.32 -8.29
C SER A 77 -8.20 18.23 -8.44
N LEU A 78 -8.71 18.33 -9.66
CA LEU A 78 -9.87 19.15 -10.00
C LEU A 78 -10.83 18.39 -10.92
N PRO A 79 -12.13 18.68 -10.88
CA PRO A 79 -13.08 18.19 -11.86
C PRO A 79 -12.84 18.90 -13.20
N ALA A 80 -12.63 18.13 -14.25
CA ALA A 80 -12.34 18.65 -15.60
C ALA A 80 -13.56 18.60 -16.54
N SER A 81 -14.61 17.85 -16.16
CA SER A 81 -15.86 17.82 -16.92
C SER A 81 -17.08 17.54 -16.02
N PRO A 82 -18.29 17.95 -16.46
CA PRO A 82 -19.54 17.63 -15.77
C PRO A 82 -19.81 16.12 -15.64
N ASN A 83 -19.27 15.31 -16.57
CA ASN A 83 -19.43 13.84 -16.57
C ASN A 83 -18.56 13.13 -15.53
N GLY A 84 -17.79 13.89 -14.75
CA GLY A 84 -17.00 13.35 -13.63
C GLY A 84 -15.56 13.02 -13.94
N LEU A 85 -15.02 13.43 -15.10
CA LEU A 85 -13.58 13.38 -15.32
C LEU A 85 -12.87 14.29 -14.30
N ARG A 86 -11.89 13.74 -13.61
CA ARG A 86 -10.98 14.48 -12.71
C ARG A 86 -9.57 14.39 -13.25
N LEU A 87 -8.85 15.51 -13.23
CA LEU A 87 -7.42 15.57 -13.52
C LEU A 87 -6.68 15.87 -12.24
N GLY A 88 -5.48 15.30 -12.11
CA GLY A 88 -4.64 15.50 -10.94
C GLY A 88 -3.17 15.59 -11.28
N ALA A 89 -2.43 16.21 -10.37
CA ALA A 89 -0.98 16.21 -10.34
C ALA A 89 -0.51 15.94 -8.91
N ALA A 90 0.58 15.19 -8.77
CA ALA A 90 1.17 14.89 -7.48
C ALA A 90 2.70 14.95 -7.55
N GLY A 91 3.32 15.40 -6.44
CA GLY A 91 4.75 15.34 -6.24
C GLY A 91 5.07 14.66 -4.92
N THR A 92 6.11 13.84 -4.89
CA THR A 92 6.62 13.22 -3.66
C THR A 92 8.12 13.45 -3.54
N TYR A 93 8.58 13.52 -2.30
CA TYR A 93 9.99 13.48 -1.98
C TYR A 93 10.21 12.59 -0.77
N MET A 94 11.26 11.78 -0.83
CA MET A 94 11.69 10.92 0.27
C MET A 94 13.20 11.00 0.40
N ASN A 95 13.68 11.10 1.63
CA ASN A 95 15.06 10.80 1.98
C ASN A 95 15.10 9.65 2.99
N TYR A 96 16.19 8.90 2.98
CA TYR A 96 16.40 7.86 3.98
C TYR A 96 17.88 7.71 4.32
N LYS A 97 18.10 7.26 5.56
CA LYS A 97 19.39 6.85 6.08
C LYS A 97 19.21 5.53 6.84
N ASN A 98 20.07 4.57 6.57
CA ASN A 98 20.10 3.36 7.36
C ASN A 98 20.63 3.65 8.77
N VAL A 99 19.80 3.40 9.79
CA VAL A 99 20.11 3.60 11.21
C VAL A 99 20.39 2.28 11.93
N SER A 100 20.24 1.14 11.26
CA SER A 100 20.44 -0.19 11.81
C SER A 100 21.87 -0.67 11.57
N ASN A 101 22.56 -1.10 12.63
CA ASN A 101 23.90 -1.70 12.54
C ASN A 101 23.90 -3.08 11.83
N TYR A 102 22.72 -3.67 11.61
CA TYR A 102 22.56 -4.98 11.00
C TYR A 102 22.73 -4.97 9.48
N ALA A 103 22.20 -3.97 8.81
CA ALA A 103 22.05 -4.01 7.35
C ALA A 103 23.37 -3.73 6.58
N SER A 104 24.33 -3.12 7.16
CA SER A 104 25.74 -2.97 6.71
C SER A 104 26.48 -2.05 7.68
N PRO A 105 27.74 -2.29 8.02
CA PRO A 105 28.57 -1.34 8.75
C PRO A 105 28.66 0.03 8.05
N ASN A 106 28.46 0.04 6.74
CA ASN A 106 28.59 1.23 5.89
C ASN A 106 27.25 1.84 5.49
N GLY A 107 26.12 1.37 6.01
CA GLY A 107 24.77 1.91 5.81
C GLY A 107 24.49 2.52 4.44
N GLY A 108 23.24 2.49 4.01
CA GLY A 108 22.81 3.23 2.81
C GLY A 108 22.16 4.55 3.19
N VAL A 109 22.36 5.56 2.37
CA VAL A 109 21.57 6.81 2.35
C VAL A 109 21.06 7.02 0.95
N GLY A 110 19.92 7.66 0.82
CA GLY A 110 19.39 7.96 -0.50
C GLY A 110 18.24 8.93 -0.46
N ASP A 111 17.92 9.39 -1.62
CA ASP A 111 16.75 10.21 -1.89
C ASP A 111 16.00 9.69 -3.12
N ALA A 112 14.72 9.98 -3.12
CA ALA A 112 13.84 9.69 -4.23
C ALA A 112 12.81 10.80 -4.38
N TRP A 113 12.44 11.10 -5.61
CA TRP A 113 11.30 11.95 -5.89
C TRP A 113 10.43 11.37 -7.00
N THR A 114 9.17 11.73 -6.98
CA THR A 114 8.22 11.37 -8.04
C THR A 114 7.42 12.61 -8.44
N ALA A 115 7.18 12.76 -9.73
CA ALA A 115 6.20 13.70 -10.26
C ALA A 115 5.23 12.92 -11.14
N GLY A 116 3.93 13.10 -10.92
CA GLY A 116 2.89 12.34 -11.60
C GLY A 116 1.72 13.20 -12.06
N LEU A 117 1.12 12.78 -13.18
CA LEU A 117 -0.15 13.29 -13.69
C LEU A 117 -1.17 12.16 -13.70
N SER A 118 -2.42 12.47 -13.41
CA SER A 118 -3.49 11.49 -13.35
C SER A 118 -4.77 11.99 -14.03
N ALA A 119 -5.52 11.05 -14.61
CA ALA A 119 -6.88 11.25 -15.06
C ALA A 119 -7.74 10.11 -14.49
N ALA A 120 -8.87 10.44 -13.89
CA ALA A 120 -9.81 9.48 -13.32
C ALA A 120 -11.21 9.74 -13.88
N TYR A 121 -11.88 8.67 -14.32
CA TYR A 121 -13.23 8.75 -14.87
C TYR A 121 -14.12 7.65 -14.30
N PRO A 122 -15.32 7.98 -13.78
CA PRO A 122 -16.26 6.98 -13.30
C PRO A 122 -17.01 6.35 -14.46
N LEU A 123 -16.88 5.05 -14.61
CA LEU A 123 -17.59 4.25 -15.62
C LEU A 123 -18.99 3.88 -15.12
N ILE A 124 -19.11 3.55 -13.84
CA ILE A 124 -20.38 3.20 -13.18
C ILE A 124 -20.46 3.96 -11.88
N ARG A 125 -21.60 4.61 -11.65
CA ARG A 125 -21.97 5.25 -10.38
C ARG A 125 -23.38 4.83 -10.00
N SER A 126 -23.52 4.01 -8.99
CA SER A 126 -24.80 3.62 -8.42
C SER A 126 -24.70 3.44 -6.92
N GLN A 127 -25.82 3.22 -6.25
CA GLN A 127 -25.81 2.94 -4.81
C GLN A 127 -25.11 1.62 -4.48
N ALA A 128 -25.25 0.60 -5.32
CA ALA A 128 -24.71 -0.72 -5.09
C ALA A 128 -23.33 -0.92 -5.74
N THR A 129 -23.04 -0.26 -6.88
CA THR A 129 -21.86 -0.55 -7.67
C THR A 129 -21.21 0.73 -8.14
N ASN A 130 -19.90 0.87 -7.89
CA ASN A 130 -19.09 1.93 -8.46
C ASN A 130 -17.89 1.31 -9.17
N LEU A 131 -17.58 1.82 -10.36
CA LEU A 131 -16.42 1.42 -11.16
C LEU A 131 -15.76 2.67 -11.73
N ASN A 132 -14.46 2.81 -11.48
CA ASN A 132 -13.66 3.92 -11.97
C ASN A 132 -12.53 3.40 -12.83
N THR A 133 -12.17 4.15 -13.87
CA THR A 133 -10.92 3.97 -14.60
C THR A 133 -9.94 5.08 -14.29
N THR A 134 -8.65 4.76 -14.30
CA THR A 134 -7.56 5.71 -14.05
C THR A 134 -6.48 5.56 -15.10
N LEU A 135 -5.92 6.67 -15.53
CA LEU A 135 -4.70 6.74 -16.35
C LEU A 135 -3.70 7.60 -15.60
N ASN A 136 -2.49 7.07 -15.35
CA ASN A 136 -1.45 7.82 -14.65
C ASN A 136 -0.14 7.76 -15.45
N TYR A 137 0.61 8.85 -15.41
CA TYR A 137 1.98 8.93 -15.89
C TYR A 137 2.86 9.47 -14.79
N ASP A 138 3.88 8.69 -14.39
CA ASP A 138 4.80 9.01 -13.30
C ASP A 138 6.24 9.01 -13.80
N ILE A 139 6.99 10.02 -13.41
CA ILE A 139 8.45 10.09 -13.50
C ILE A 139 9.00 9.96 -12.08
N LYS A 140 9.84 8.97 -11.86
CA LYS A 140 10.47 8.67 -10.56
C LYS A 140 11.98 8.73 -10.72
N SER A 141 12.68 9.30 -9.74
CA SER A 141 14.14 9.36 -9.71
C SER A 141 14.65 8.86 -8.37
N TYR A 142 15.70 8.07 -8.39
CA TYR A 142 16.29 7.45 -7.22
C TYR A 142 17.80 7.62 -7.22
N MET A 143 18.36 7.99 -6.07
CA MET A 143 19.79 8.04 -5.84
C MET A 143 20.13 7.36 -4.51
N ASN A 144 20.97 6.32 -4.55
CA ASN A 144 21.42 5.60 -3.37
C ASN A 144 22.95 5.69 -3.28
N LYS A 145 23.45 5.99 -2.09
CA LYS A 145 24.88 6.17 -1.80
C LYS A 145 25.28 5.34 -0.59
N ASN A 146 26.55 5.02 -0.53
CA ASN A 146 27.18 4.53 0.69
C ASN A 146 27.25 5.67 1.71
N ASN A 147 26.78 5.45 2.94
CA ASN A 147 26.76 6.49 3.97
C ASN A 147 28.15 7.00 4.40
N THR A 148 29.16 6.11 4.37
CA THR A 148 30.51 6.43 4.84
C THR A 148 31.34 7.06 3.73
N THR A 149 31.40 6.44 2.56
CA THR A 149 32.25 6.87 1.44
C THR A 149 31.57 7.89 0.52
N GLN A 150 30.26 8.09 0.66
CA GLN A 150 29.42 8.93 -0.21
C GLN A 150 29.47 8.52 -1.69
N THR A 151 29.99 7.34 -2.01
CA THR A 151 30.01 6.80 -3.38
C THR A 151 28.60 6.41 -3.80
N VAL A 152 28.23 6.73 -5.05
CA VAL A 152 26.96 6.36 -5.62
C VAL A 152 26.92 4.83 -5.84
N ILE A 153 25.93 4.16 -5.25
CA ILE A 153 25.65 2.73 -5.44
C ILE A 153 24.74 2.57 -6.65
N SER A 154 23.66 3.36 -6.71
CA SER A 154 22.73 3.34 -7.83
C SER A 154 22.08 4.70 -8.03
N SER A 155 21.93 5.08 -9.28
CA SER A 155 21.19 6.27 -9.70
C SER A 155 20.40 5.90 -10.96
N TYR A 156 19.09 6.07 -10.91
CA TYR A 156 18.22 5.65 -12.02
C TYR A 156 16.89 6.39 -12.01
N ASN A 157 16.29 6.47 -13.18
CA ASN A 157 14.94 6.99 -13.37
C ASN A 157 14.00 5.86 -13.80
N ILE A 158 12.73 5.96 -13.43
CA ILE A 158 11.67 5.08 -13.91
C ILE A 158 10.52 5.94 -14.43
N ASN A 159 10.11 5.69 -15.66
CA ASN A 159 8.92 6.30 -16.26
C ASN A 159 7.83 5.23 -16.33
N ASN A 160 6.67 5.48 -15.78
CA ASN A 160 5.54 4.55 -15.75
C ASN A 160 4.31 5.18 -16.38
N LEU A 161 3.70 4.46 -17.34
CA LEU A 161 2.34 4.72 -17.79
C LEU A 161 1.45 3.59 -17.27
N SER A 162 0.43 3.92 -16.49
CA SER A 162 -0.46 2.93 -15.89
C SER A 162 -1.93 3.18 -16.26
N LEU A 163 -2.62 2.10 -16.63
CA LEU A 163 -4.06 2.07 -16.84
C LEU A 163 -4.68 1.15 -15.79
N GLY A 164 -5.66 1.67 -15.03
CA GLY A 164 -6.30 0.96 -13.95
C GLY A 164 -7.81 0.96 -14.02
N LEU A 165 -8.41 -0.08 -13.44
CA LEU A 165 -9.82 -0.17 -13.09
C LEU A 165 -9.93 -0.46 -11.59
N SER A 166 -10.81 0.23 -10.89
CA SER A 166 -11.09 -0.02 -9.48
C SER A 166 -12.57 0.19 -9.18
N GLY A 167 -13.10 -0.61 -8.26
CA GLY A 167 -14.51 -0.49 -7.94
C GLY A 167 -14.90 -1.23 -6.67
N ASN A 168 -16.17 -1.04 -6.32
CA ASN A 168 -16.81 -1.73 -5.21
C ASN A 168 -18.22 -2.15 -5.58
N HIS A 169 -18.67 -3.22 -4.94
CA HIS A 169 -20.04 -3.74 -5.06
C HIS A 169 -20.58 -4.13 -3.70
N TYR A 170 -21.78 -3.65 -3.39
CA TYR A 170 -22.56 -4.01 -2.21
C TYR A 170 -23.66 -4.97 -2.63
N ASP A 171 -23.84 -6.07 -1.91
CA ASP A 171 -24.90 -7.06 -2.16
C ASP A 171 -25.50 -7.58 -0.86
N GLY A 172 -26.67 -8.21 -0.98
CA GLY A 172 -27.41 -8.79 0.14
C GLY A 172 -27.10 -10.27 0.39
N PHE A 173 -26.14 -10.88 -0.30
CA PHE A 173 -25.83 -12.29 -0.15
C PHE A 173 -25.37 -12.61 1.28
N GLY A 174 -25.95 -13.66 1.90
CA GLY A 174 -25.54 -14.17 3.23
C GLY A 174 -25.58 -13.15 4.36
N GLY A 175 -26.56 -12.22 4.35
CA GLY A 175 -26.67 -11.14 5.36
C GLY A 175 -26.00 -9.81 4.96
N GLY A 176 -25.49 -9.76 3.74
CA GLY A 176 -24.87 -8.56 3.16
C GLY A 176 -23.36 -8.58 3.15
N GLY A 177 -22.79 -7.98 2.13
CA GLY A 177 -21.35 -7.86 1.99
C GLY A 177 -20.92 -6.71 1.08
N ILE A 178 -19.65 -6.34 1.23
CA ILE A 178 -18.98 -5.42 0.32
C ILE A 178 -17.78 -6.12 -0.30
N SER A 179 -17.73 -6.10 -1.62
CA SER A 179 -16.57 -6.50 -2.41
C SER A 179 -15.88 -5.26 -2.96
N THR A 180 -14.54 -5.21 -2.89
CA THR A 180 -13.74 -4.18 -3.55
C THR A 180 -12.71 -4.85 -4.45
N GLY A 181 -12.30 -4.17 -5.51
CA GLY A 181 -11.28 -4.72 -6.39
C GLY A 181 -10.58 -3.66 -7.20
N SER A 182 -9.35 -3.97 -7.59
CA SER A 182 -8.60 -3.17 -8.55
C SER A 182 -7.72 -4.07 -9.42
N VAL A 183 -7.54 -3.64 -10.66
CA VAL A 183 -6.57 -4.20 -11.59
C VAL A 183 -5.85 -3.06 -12.28
N SER A 184 -4.56 -3.23 -12.58
CA SER A 184 -3.80 -2.25 -13.35
C SER A 184 -2.75 -2.91 -14.22
N VAL A 185 -2.51 -2.32 -15.38
CA VAL A 185 -1.37 -2.62 -16.26
C VAL A 185 -0.44 -1.43 -16.23
N VAL A 186 0.84 -1.67 -16.01
CA VAL A 186 1.89 -0.65 -15.98
C VAL A 186 2.90 -0.96 -17.06
N PHE A 187 3.14 0.00 -17.94
CA PHE A 187 4.22 0.00 -18.91
C PHE A 187 5.32 0.90 -18.38
N GLY A 188 6.46 0.31 -18.05
CA GLY A 188 7.56 1.00 -17.40
C GLY A 188 8.84 0.99 -18.22
N TYR A 189 9.65 2.03 -18.02
CA TYR A 189 10.98 2.15 -18.58
C TYR A 189 11.96 2.59 -17.50
N LEU A 190 12.98 1.76 -17.24
CA LEU A 190 14.08 1.98 -16.32
C LEU A 190 15.27 2.55 -17.10
N ASP A 191 15.73 3.71 -16.70
CA ASP A 191 16.95 4.35 -17.20
C ASP A 191 18.01 4.38 -16.10
N ILE A 192 19.06 3.58 -16.23
CA ILE A 192 20.17 3.51 -15.26
C ILE A 192 21.21 4.56 -15.66
N LEU A 193 21.42 5.53 -14.76
CA LEU A 193 22.35 6.62 -15.03
C LEU A 193 23.80 6.16 -14.90
N GLY A 194 24.68 6.74 -15.71
CA GLY A 194 26.10 6.39 -15.78
C GLY A 194 26.91 6.62 -14.49
N THR A 195 26.32 7.29 -13.49
CA THR A 195 26.88 7.45 -12.14
C THR A 195 26.69 6.23 -11.24
N SER A 196 25.85 5.25 -11.66
CA SER A 196 25.65 4.00 -10.90
C SER A 196 26.92 3.17 -10.84
N ALA A 197 27.05 2.36 -9.79
CA ALA A 197 28.16 1.41 -9.65
C ALA A 197 28.21 0.44 -10.85
N PRO A 198 29.40 0.03 -11.29
CA PRO A 198 29.55 -0.91 -12.40
C PRO A 198 28.76 -2.20 -12.19
N GLY A 199 28.01 -2.62 -13.20
CA GLY A 199 27.18 -3.82 -13.17
C GLY A 199 25.83 -3.66 -12.46
N TYR A 200 25.51 -2.52 -11.88
CA TYR A 200 24.17 -2.28 -11.34
C TYR A 200 23.11 -2.45 -12.44
N GLY A 201 22.07 -3.24 -12.14
CA GLY A 201 20.95 -3.45 -13.06
C GLY A 201 21.26 -4.33 -14.29
N ALA A 202 22.43 -4.97 -14.37
CA ALA A 202 22.85 -5.79 -15.52
C ALA A 202 21.83 -6.87 -15.93
N TYR A 203 21.00 -7.34 -14.97
CA TYR A 203 19.99 -8.38 -15.20
C TYR A 203 18.55 -7.84 -15.09
N THR A 204 18.38 -6.53 -15.16
CA THR A 204 17.09 -5.83 -15.11
C THR A 204 16.88 -5.12 -16.43
N PRO A 205 16.08 -5.68 -17.34
CA PRO A 205 15.79 -5.02 -18.64
C PRO A 205 15.18 -3.64 -18.45
N PRO A 206 15.49 -2.68 -19.33
CA PRO A 206 14.98 -1.31 -19.20
C PRO A 206 13.46 -1.24 -19.38
N SER A 207 12.90 -1.96 -20.34
CA SER A 207 11.45 -1.97 -20.56
C SER A 207 10.80 -3.13 -19.83
N PHE A 208 9.71 -2.83 -19.11
CA PHE A 208 8.93 -3.85 -18.42
C PHE A 208 7.43 -3.57 -18.55
N THR A 209 6.66 -4.64 -18.44
CA THR A 209 5.22 -4.57 -18.25
C THR A 209 4.88 -5.34 -16.98
N LYS A 210 4.05 -4.76 -16.10
CA LYS A 210 3.51 -5.47 -14.96
C LYS A 210 2.00 -5.35 -14.88
N PHE A 211 1.38 -6.42 -14.44
CA PHE A 211 -0.04 -6.49 -14.09
C PHE A 211 -0.14 -6.62 -12.58
N ALA A 212 -0.86 -5.71 -11.96
CA ALA A 212 -1.15 -5.75 -10.53
C ALA A 212 -2.65 -5.86 -10.30
N PHE A 213 -3.03 -6.62 -9.26
CA PHE A 213 -4.41 -6.79 -8.89
C PHE A 213 -4.57 -6.81 -7.37
N SER A 214 -5.73 -6.38 -6.92
CA SER A 214 -6.19 -6.57 -5.54
C SER A 214 -7.70 -6.80 -5.52
N GLY A 215 -8.14 -7.54 -4.50
CA GLY A 215 -9.56 -7.73 -4.25
C GLY A 215 -9.78 -8.02 -2.78
N SER A 216 -10.92 -7.61 -2.26
CA SER A 216 -11.34 -7.98 -0.92
C SER A 216 -12.85 -8.14 -0.83
N ARG A 217 -13.28 -8.94 0.14
CA ARG A 217 -14.66 -9.07 0.52
C ARG A 217 -14.78 -9.05 2.03
N ASN A 218 -15.65 -8.20 2.53
CA ASN A 218 -16.13 -8.25 3.91
C ASN A 218 -17.57 -8.77 3.90
N GLN A 219 -17.77 -9.98 4.41
CA GLN A 219 -19.05 -10.69 4.41
C GLN A 219 -19.59 -10.79 5.83
N GLN A 220 -20.82 -10.34 6.03
CA GLN A 220 -21.54 -10.56 7.27
C GLN A 220 -21.87 -12.04 7.44
N LEU A 221 -21.60 -12.62 8.62
CA LEU A 221 -21.82 -14.04 8.89
C LEU A 221 -23.01 -14.32 9.82
N THR A 222 -23.31 -13.39 10.73
CA THR A 222 -24.34 -13.60 11.76
C THR A 222 -25.47 -12.59 11.63
N GLU A 223 -26.70 -13.01 11.97
CA GLU A 223 -27.89 -12.15 11.90
C GLU A 223 -27.81 -10.93 12.84
N ASP A 224 -27.07 -11.06 13.96
CA ASP A 224 -26.83 -9.97 14.89
C ASP A 224 -25.92 -8.85 14.31
N GLY A 225 -25.37 -9.05 13.11
CA GLY A 225 -24.47 -8.11 12.45
C GLY A 225 -23.09 -7.97 13.10
N LEU A 226 -22.77 -8.76 14.11
CA LEU A 226 -21.57 -8.58 14.92
C LEU A 226 -20.36 -9.41 14.45
N THR A 227 -20.58 -10.47 13.65
CA THR A 227 -19.50 -11.31 13.15
C THR A 227 -19.40 -11.20 11.63
N SER A 228 -18.20 -10.95 11.14
CA SER A 228 -17.92 -10.92 9.69
C SER A 228 -16.65 -11.71 9.38
N ILE A 229 -16.55 -12.14 8.13
CA ILE A 229 -15.34 -12.70 7.54
C ILE A 229 -14.80 -11.70 6.52
N TYR A 230 -13.51 -11.46 6.58
CA TYR A 230 -12.79 -10.64 5.63
C TYR A 230 -11.80 -11.51 4.87
N LEU A 231 -11.91 -11.51 3.55
CA LEU A 231 -10.97 -12.12 2.62
C LEU A 231 -10.34 -11.03 1.79
N ALA A 232 -9.02 -11.04 1.66
CA ALA A 232 -8.30 -10.15 0.75
C ALA A 232 -7.27 -10.94 -0.03
N ILE A 233 -7.10 -10.57 -1.29
CA ILE A 233 -6.05 -11.08 -2.18
C ILE A 233 -5.38 -9.92 -2.87
N SER A 234 -4.09 -10.03 -3.12
CA SER A 234 -3.35 -9.09 -3.97
C SER A 234 -2.19 -9.79 -4.66
N GLY A 235 -1.72 -9.23 -5.76
CA GLY A 235 -0.58 -9.82 -6.45
C GLY A 235 -0.07 -8.98 -7.59
N GLN A 236 1.08 -9.41 -8.12
CA GLN A 236 1.78 -8.81 -9.23
C GLN A 236 2.37 -9.88 -10.13
N LEU A 237 2.21 -9.71 -11.44
CA LEU A 237 2.89 -10.46 -12.50
C LEU A 237 3.75 -9.49 -13.30
N ALA A 238 4.92 -9.91 -13.75
CA ALA A 238 5.80 -9.07 -14.55
C ALA A 238 6.35 -9.81 -15.78
N SER A 239 6.67 -9.06 -16.82
CA SER A 239 7.22 -9.60 -18.06
C SER A 239 8.70 -9.97 -17.96
N VAL A 240 9.46 -9.26 -17.11
CA VAL A 240 10.92 -9.37 -16.93
C VAL A 240 11.31 -9.19 -15.47
N ASN A 241 12.59 -9.33 -15.14
CA ASN A 241 13.11 -8.96 -13.82
C ASN A 241 12.90 -7.47 -13.56
N LEU A 242 12.41 -7.13 -12.38
CA LEU A 242 12.14 -5.76 -12.00
C LEU A 242 13.20 -5.19 -11.06
N ASN A 243 13.43 -3.88 -11.18
CA ASN A 243 14.15 -3.11 -10.17
C ASN A 243 13.42 -3.18 -8.81
N SER A 244 14.15 -3.08 -7.71
CA SER A 244 13.59 -3.16 -6.35
C SER A 244 12.46 -2.15 -6.08
N ALA A 245 12.49 -0.99 -6.72
CA ALA A 245 11.43 0.03 -6.61
C ALA A 245 10.08 -0.41 -7.22
N GLU A 246 10.06 -1.46 -8.04
CA GLU A 246 8.87 -1.99 -8.73
C GLU A 246 8.50 -3.41 -8.30
N GLN A 247 9.24 -4.01 -7.35
CA GLN A 247 8.99 -5.36 -6.85
C GLN A 247 7.78 -5.45 -5.91
N PHE A 248 7.28 -6.65 -5.77
CA PHE A 248 6.23 -7.03 -4.83
C PHE A 248 6.85 -7.50 -3.51
N TYR A 249 6.28 -7.07 -2.37
CA TYR A 249 6.77 -7.40 -1.03
C TYR A 249 5.69 -8.11 -0.23
N LEU A 250 6.06 -9.16 0.54
CA LEU A 250 5.11 -9.94 1.33
C LEU A 250 5.04 -9.53 2.80
N GLY A 251 6.15 -9.20 3.43
CA GLY A 251 6.17 -8.98 4.88
C GLY A 251 5.67 -7.62 5.31
N GLY A 252 5.27 -7.53 6.57
CA GLY A 252 4.85 -6.30 7.21
C GLY A 252 3.38 -6.29 7.69
N PRO A 253 2.92 -5.18 8.27
CA PRO A 253 1.57 -5.08 8.86
C PRO A 253 0.44 -5.17 7.82
N TYR A 254 0.73 -4.88 6.56
CA TYR A 254 -0.19 -4.98 5.42
C TYR A 254 0.06 -6.23 4.55
N GLY A 255 0.96 -7.10 4.96
CA GLY A 255 1.34 -8.33 4.30
C GLY A 255 1.18 -9.53 5.21
N VAL A 256 2.15 -10.46 5.16
CA VAL A 256 2.25 -11.56 6.12
C VAL A 256 2.78 -11.01 7.45
N ARG A 257 1.85 -10.74 8.38
CA ARG A 257 2.10 -9.98 9.64
C ARG A 257 3.11 -10.63 10.58
N ALA A 258 3.41 -11.91 10.39
CA ALA A 258 4.43 -12.64 11.16
C ALA A 258 5.88 -12.28 10.77
N TYR A 259 6.08 -11.45 9.75
CA TYR A 259 7.39 -11.08 9.20
C TYR A 259 7.58 -9.56 9.17
N PRO A 260 8.84 -9.07 9.16
CA PRO A 260 9.11 -7.64 9.11
C PRO A 260 8.71 -7.00 7.78
N VAL A 261 8.64 -5.68 7.77
CA VAL A 261 8.44 -4.89 6.55
C VAL A 261 9.53 -5.21 5.53
N ALA A 262 9.17 -5.24 4.26
CA ALA A 262 10.04 -5.57 3.12
C ALA A 262 10.67 -6.99 3.16
N GLN A 263 10.16 -7.90 3.98
CA GLN A 263 10.52 -9.31 3.88
C GLN A 263 9.98 -9.90 2.57
N ALA A 264 10.78 -10.72 1.90
CA ALA A 264 10.37 -11.43 0.69
C ALA A 264 9.98 -10.49 -0.46
N ALA A 265 10.97 -9.86 -1.07
CA ALA A 265 10.83 -9.09 -2.30
C ALA A 265 10.88 -10.00 -3.53
N GLY A 266 10.05 -9.73 -4.53
CA GLY A 266 10.07 -10.46 -5.78
C GLY A 266 9.50 -9.70 -6.97
N THR A 267 9.93 -10.10 -8.15
CA THR A 267 9.41 -9.59 -9.42
C THR A 267 7.93 -9.90 -9.58
N GLN A 268 7.51 -11.06 -9.13
CA GLN A 268 6.12 -11.52 -9.12
C GLN A 268 5.76 -12.06 -7.73
N GLY A 269 4.48 -12.00 -7.40
CA GLY A 269 4.02 -12.55 -6.14
C GLY A 269 2.53 -12.41 -5.95
N GLY A 270 2.05 -13.07 -4.90
CA GLY A 270 0.66 -12.99 -4.45
C GLY A 270 0.57 -13.13 -2.93
N LEU A 271 -0.44 -12.50 -2.38
CA LEU A 271 -0.77 -12.48 -0.95
C LEU A 271 -2.26 -12.74 -0.79
N ALA A 272 -2.61 -13.54 0.20
CA ALA A 272 -3.99 -13.75 0.65
C ALA A 272 -4.06 -13.57 2.16
N THR A 273 -5.12 -12.93 2.62
CA THR A 273 -5.46 -12.75 4.04
C THR A 273 -6.88 -13.22 4.27
N LEU A 274 -7.06 -14.07 5.27
CA LEU A 274 -8.37 -14.48 5.79
C LEU A 274 -8.47 -14.01 7.23
N GLU A 275 -9.57 -13.32 7.59
CA GLU A 275 -9.75 -12.76 8.93
C GLU A 275 -11.20 -12.90 9.37
N VAL A 276 -11.43 -13.51 10.53
CA VAL A 276 -12.72 -13.51 11.21
C VAL A 276 -12.73 -12.39 12.23
N ARG A 277 -13.75 -11.55 12.19
CA ARG A 277 -13.92 -10.36 13.02
C ARG A 277 -15.18 -10.47 13.86
N ARG A 278 -15.08 -10.16 15.14
CA ARG A 278 -16.21 -10.05 16.05
C ARG A 278 -16.22 -8.68 16.70
N GLN A 279 -17.32 -7.96 16.52
CA GLN A 279 -17.59 -6.72 17.24
C GLN A 279 -17.93 -7.03 18.69
N LEU A 280 -17.33 -6.32 19.60
CA LEU A 280 -17.51 -6.41 21.03
C LEU A 280 -18.13 -5.11 21.56
N PRO A 281 -18.69 -5.11 22.79
CA PRO A 281 -19.14 -3.87 23.45
C PRO A 281 -18.04 -2.80 23.48
N GLN A 282 -18.43 -1.54 23.67
CA GLN A 282 -17.54 -0.39 23.80
C GLN A 282 -16.64 -0.13 22.56
N ASN A 283 -17.17 -0.47 21.35
CA ASN A 283 -16.51 -0.21 20.06
C ASN A 283 -15.20 -0.99 19.83
N PHE A 284 -15.00 -2.09 20.53
CA PHE A 284 -13.91 -3.01 20.25
C PHE A 284 -14.26 -3.97 19.11
N THR A 285 -13.25 -4.39 18.36
CA THR A 285 -13.32 -5.48 17.38
C THR A 285 -12.16 -6.42 17.63
N LEU A 286 -12.48 -7.67 17.96
CA LEU A 286 -11.51 -8.76 18.04
C LEU A 286 -11.42 -9.44 16.67
N SER A 287 -10.21 -9.80 16.25
CA SER A 287 -10.00 -10.56 15.03
C SER A 287 -9.03 -11.72 15.23
N ALA A 288 -9.26 -12.79 14.48
CA ALA A 288 -8.31 -13.88 14.27
C ALA A 288 -8.01 -13.97 12.78
N PHE A 289 -6.74 -14.10 12.40
CA PHE A 289 -6.35 -14.02 11.00
C PHE A 289 -5.31 -15.06 10.60
N PHE A 290 -5.28 -15.33 9.30
CA PHE A 290 -4.28 -16.13 8.61
C PHE A 290 -3.82 -15.37 7.36
N ASP A 291 -2.51 -15.15 7.24
CA ASP A 291 -1.87 -14.53 6.09
C ASP A 291 -1.00 -15.56 5.38
N ALA A 292 -1.07 -15.63 4.06
CA ALA A 292 -0.22 -16.48 3.23
C ALA A 292 0.16 -15.76 1.94
N GLY A 293 1.43 -15.85 1.56
CA GLY A 293 1.89 -15.26 0.32
C GLY A 293 3.07 -16.01 -0.28
N THR A 294 3.27 -15.82 -1.57
CA THR A 294 4.38 -16.37 -2.33
C THR A 294 5.01 -15.30 -3.19
N VAL A 295 6.33 -15.36 -3.35
CA VAL A 295 7.06 -14.52 -4.30
C VAL A 295 7.96 -15.36 -5.19
N GLN A 296 8.14 -14.90 -6.41
CA GLN A 296 9.22 -15.28 -7.30
C GLN A 296 10.20 -14.10 -7.40
N GLN A 297 11.43 -14.28 -6.90
CA GLN A 297 12.42 -13.21 -6.80
C GLN A 297 12.78 -12.67 -8.20
N TYR A 298 13.08 -13.55 -9.12
CA TYR A 298 13.47 -13.22 -10.49
C TYR A 298 12.58 -13.97 -11.50
N LYS A 299 12.09 -13.29 -12.51
CA LYS A 299 11.40 -13.90 -13.65
C LYS A 299 12.34 -14.85 -14.39
N ASN A 300 13.56 -14.37 -14.63
CA ASN A 300 14.65 -15.12 -15.23
C ASN A 300 15.84 -15.10 -14.28
N THR A 301 16.28 -16.27 -13.84
CA THR A 301 17.46 -16.41 -13.00
C THR A 301 18.73 -16.23 -13.85
N TYR A 302 19.83 -15.83 -13.20
CA TYR A 302 21.15 -15.62 -13.80
C TYR A 302 22.22 -16.18 -12.88
N GLN A 303 23.46 -16.29 -13.36
CA GLN A 303 24.56 -16.82 -12.55
C GLN A 303 24.77 -15.95 -11.30
N GLY A 304 24.72 -16.56 -10.11
CA GLY A 304 24.91 -15.86 -8.83
C GLY A 304 23.67 -15.12 -8.31
N TRP A 305 22.49 -15.30 -8.88
CA TRP A 305 21.26 -14.61 -8.49
C TRP A 305 20.86 -14.79 -7.01
N GLN A 306 21.23 -15.91 -6.40
CA GLN A 306 20.89 -16.22 -5.00
C GLN A 306 21.59 -15.32 -3.98
N GLY A 307 22.72 -14.70 -4.35
CA GLY A 307 23.51 -13.91 -3.43
C GLY A 307 23.89 -14.70 -2.17
N LEU A 308 23.67 -14.11 -1.00
CA LEU A 308 23.97 -14.74 0.30
C LEU A 308 22.77 -15.42 0.96
N THR A 309 21.58 -15.36 0.37
CA THR A 309 20.33 -15.78 1.04
C THR A 309 20.01 -17.26 0.90
N HIS A 310 20.61 -17.96 -0.06
CA HIS A 310 20.36 -19.37 -0.37
C HIS A 310 18.88 -19.77 -0.56
N ALA A 311 17.96 -18.80 -0.63
CA ALA A 311 16.54 -19.05 -0.84
C ALA A 311 16.27 -19.59 -2.24
N ASN A 312 15.26 -20.41 -2.39
CA ASN A 312 14.73 -20.78 -3.71
C ASN A 312 14.21 -19.53 -4.43
N ASN A 313 14.23 -19.54 -5.77
CA ASN A 313 13.71 -18.43 -6.55
C ASN A 313 12.23 -18.15 -6.25
N THR A 314 11.47 -19.21 -5.97
CA THR A 314 10.07 -19.09 -5.49
C THR A 314 9.99 -19.66 -4.08
N TYR A 315 9.44 -18.87 -3.16
CA TYR A 315 9.17 -19.29 -1.80
C TYR A 315 7.95 -18.58 -1.19
N SER A 316 7.45 -19.15 -0.11
CA SER A 316 6.22 -18.67 0.54
C SER A 316 6.48 -18.29 1.99
N LEU A 317 5.69 -17.33 2.47
CA LEU A 317 5.60 -16.94 3.87
C LEU A 317 4.17 -17.14 4.35
N MET A 318 4.01 -17.62 5.60
CA MET A 318 2.70 -17.78 6.22
C MET A 318 2.75 -17.31 7.67
N GLY A 319 1.63 -16.80 8.16
CA GLY A 319 1.47 -16.37 9.54
C GLY A 319 0.01 -16.42 9.99
N ALA A 320 -0.20 -16.65 11.28
CA ALA A 320 -1.51 -16.59 11.91
C ALA A 320 -1.42 -15.70 13.14
N GLY A 321 -2.52 -15.07 13.52
CA GLY A 321 -2.49 -14.18 14.67
C GLY A 321 -3.84 -13.68 15.13
N LEU A 322 -3.77 -12.80 16.12
CA LEU A 322 -4.91 -12.15 16.74
C LEU A 322 -4.74 -10.63 16.65
N GLY A 323 -5.84 -9.91 16.49
CA GLY A 323 -5.89 -8.46 16.47
C GLY A 323 -7.00 -7.93 17.36
N LEU A 324 -6.75 -6.75 17.93
CA LEU A 324 -7.75 -5.98 18.65
C LEU A 324 -7.75 -4.56 18.11
N LYS A 325 -8.93 -4.04 17.83
CA LYS A 325 -9.15 -2.68 17.33
C LYS A 325 -10.21 -1.99 18.19
N TRP A 326 -9.99 -0.70 18.45
CA TRP A 326 -10.91 0.18 19.15
C TRP A 326 -11.09 1.46 18.35
N ILE A 327 -12.35 1.86 18.14
CA ILE A 327 -12.70 3.10 17.41
C ILE A 327 -13.70 3.87 18.26
N TYR A 328 -13.37 5.11 18.61
CA TYR A 328 -14.27 5.99 19.34
C TYR A 328 -13.88 7.46 19.12
N ASP A 329 -14.84 8.29 18.80
CA ASP A 329 -14.73 9.76 18.74
C ASP A 329 -13.47 10.26 18.00
N GLY A 330 -13.29 9.84 16.74
CA GLY A 330 -12.12 10.18 15.92
C GLY A 330 -10.87 9.34 16.20
N TRP A 331 -10.79 8.65 17.36
CA TRP A 331 -9.69 7.77 17.69
C TRP A 331 -9.84 6.39 17.04
N ASN A 332 -8.74 5.87 16.56
CA ASN A 332 -8.64 4.50 16.07
C ASN A 332 -7.31 3.91 16.57
N VAL A 333 -7.41 2.97 17.51
CA VAL A 333 -6.25 2.27 18.07
C VAL A 333 -6.36 0.81 17.71
N SER A 334 -5.30 0.22 17.17
CA SER A 334 -5.27 -1.21 16.89
C SER A 334 -3.93 -1.83 17.20
N GLY A 335 -3.98 -3.09 17.61
CA GLY A 335 -2.82 -3.94 17.84
C GLY A 335 -3.03 -5.32 17.24
N ALA A 336 -1.94 -5.95 16.81
CA ALA A 336 -1.95 -7.32 16.32
C ALA A 336 -0.69 -8.05 16.78
N VAL A 337 -0.83 -9.35 17.04
CA VAL A 337 0.27 -10.25 17.33
C VAL A 337 0.18 -11.44 16.37
N ALA A 338 1.27 -11.75 15.68
CA ALA A 338 1.32 -12.77 14.64
C ALA A 338 2.48 -13.75 14.85
N TRP A 339 2.20 -15.02 14.70
CA TRP A 339 3.15 -16.13 14.74
C TRP A 339 3.40 -16.66 13.34
N ARG A 340 4.62 -17.05 13.06
CA ARG A 340 4.95 -17.75 11.81
C ARG A 340 4.28 -19.11 11.76
N VAL A 341 3.80 -19.48 10.57
CA VAL A 341 3.36 -20.82 10.25
C VAL A 341 4.39 -21.41 9.28
N GLY A 342 5.03 -22.52 9.68
CA GLY A 342 6.16 -23.09 8.96
C GLY A 342 7.51 -22.43 9.30
N SER A 343 8.54 -22.74 8.49
CA SER A 343 9.91 -22.24 8.64
C SER A 343 10.14 -20.95 7.87
N ASN A 344 11.08 -20.12 8.33
CA ASN A 344 11.58 -18.98 7.55
C ASN A 344 12.47 -19.53 6.41
N PRO A 345 12.14 -19.25 5.13
CA PRO A 345 12.91 -19.76 3.99
C PRO A 345 14.21 -19.00 3.73
N LEU A 346 14.46 -17.88 4.42
CA LEU A 346 15.68 -17.09 4.25
C LEU A 346 16.72 -17.45 5.30
N TYR A 347 17.95 -17.67 4.83
CA TYR A 347 19.10 -17.99 5.66
C TYR A 347 20.23 -16.99 5.42
N ASN A 348 21.03 -16.72 6.46
CA ASN A 348 22.27 -15.98 6.31
C ASN A 348 23.42 -16.90 5.83
N GLN A 349 24.58 -16.31 5.59
CA GLN A 349 25.78 -17.06 5.15
C GLN A 349 26.25 -18.17 6.12
N TYR A 350 25.75 -18.17 7.36
CA TYR A 350 26.07 -19.18 8.39
C TYR A 350 24.98 -20.26 8.50
N GLY A 351 24.01 -20.29 7.59
CA GLY A 351 22.89 -21.24 7.61
C GLY A 351 21.85 -21.01 8.70
N GLN A 352 21.82 -19.83 9.31
CA GLN A 352 20.84 -19.47 10.34
C GLN A 352 19.64 -18.79 9.66
N ALA A 353 18.43 -19.19 10.05
CA ALA A 353 17.20 -18.54 9.59
C ALA A 353 17.09 -17.13 10.19
N VAL A 354 17.15 -16.10 9.35
CA VAL A 354 17.17 -14.70 9.74
C VAL A 354 16.25 -13.89 8.81
N ASN A 355 15.55 -12.93 9.38
CA ASN A 355 14.76 -11.97 8.59
C ASN A 355 15.68 -10.92 7.93
N THR A 356 15.15 -10.25 6.91
CA THR A 356 15.87 -9.15 6.22
C THR A 356 16.22 -7.97 7.13
N ASP A 357 15.50 -7.78 8.26
CA ASP A 357 15.80 -6.78 9.29
C ASP A 357 16.80 -7.26 10.36
N GLY A 358 17.37 -8.46 10.23
CA GLY A 358 18.31 -9.04 11.15
C GLY A 358 17.72 -9.64 12.41
N THR A 359 16.41 -9.61 12.56
CA THR A 359 15.75 -10.24 13.70
C THR A 359 15.32 -11.66 13.40
N ASN A 360 15.12 -12.43 14.46
CA ASN A 360 14.38 -13.70 14.40
C ASN A 360 13.15 -13.67 15.29
N THR A 361 12.57 -12.47 15.48
CA THR A 361 11.41 -12.23 16.35
C THR A 361 10.21 -13.06 15.92
N ASN A 362 9.68 -13.85 16.84
CA ASN A 362 8.45 -14.64 16.72
C ASN A 362 7.88 -14.87 18.13
N PRO A 363 6.68 -14.38 18.49
CA PRO A 363 5.75 -13.63 17.64
C PRO A 363 6.21 -12.20 17.32
N ARG A 364 5.59 -11.60 16.29
CA ARG A 364 5.76 -10.20 15.92
C ARG A 364 4.53 -9.40 16.30
N GLY A 365 4.74 -8.21 16.89
CA GLY A 365 3.70 -7.29 17.32
C GLY A 365 3.63 -6.04 16.45
N TRP A 366 2.42 -5.60 16.14
CA TRP A 366 2.13 -4.36 15.44
C TRP A 366 1.16 -3.52 16.25
N ILE A 367 1.39 -2.22 16.32
CA ILE A 367 0.52 -1.27 17.00
C ILE A 367 0.41 0.01 16.20
N THR A 368 -0.79 0.58 16.19
CA THR A 368 -1.05 1.91 15.63
C THR A 368 -2.11 2.62 16.44
N GLY A 369 -1.96 3.93 16.57
CA GLY A 369 -2.95 4.83 17.13
C GLY A 369 -3.09 6.05 16.25
N SER A 370 -4.31 6.40 15.85
CA SER A 370 -4.58 7.57 15.03
C SER A 370 -5.77 8.35 15.55
N TYR A 371 -5.77 9.65 15.24
CA TYR A 371 -6.88 10.56 15.48
C TYR A 371 -7.24 11.29 14.18
N THR A 372 -8.53 11.31 13.86
CA THR A 372 -9.10 11.98 12.69
C THR A 372 -9.95 13.17 13.15
N PHE A 373 -9.78 14.34 12.55
CA PHE A 373 -10.45 15.59 12.87
C PHE A 373 -10.95 16.31 11.63
#